data_0c8e0a513e85cacf6c7d8fc16c987c93
#
_entry.id   0c8e0a513e85cacf6c7d8fc16c987c93
#
_cell.length_a   1.000
_cell.length_b   1.000
_cell.length_c   1.000
_cell.angle_alpha   90.00
_cell.angle_beta   90.00
_cell.angle_gamma   90.00
#
_symmetry.space_group_name_H-M   'P 1'
#
loop_
_entity.id
_entity.type
_entity.pdbx_description
1 polymer ?
#
loop_
_entity_poly.entity_id
_entity_poly.type
_entity_poly.pdbx_seq_one_letter_code
_entity_poly.pdbx_strand_id
1 'polypeptide(L)'
;MLHAYDGGVPFHLYLKEQFKEHKNWGSKDRKRYRACCYFFWRNAIGVSRNNAEDILQWLQSHYTSDTSISETPSITHPYHSVIHNISTSIDHQTLQDWFKEEPPVWLRATNGKTKAVLQQLQKLNTPILHQSNDVVAVPAQANLNPITDFGYAYIQDIGSQMAMDWRELPLQHMCNPNHAIWDCCCGAGGKAITLLQNHPKANVTCSDVRANILENLQKRFQLLQLSKPKTQVIDLQNTVGSSNQYDVVMADVPCSGSGTWRRNPENIHFFSPLEINMYANRQLNIIQNAQHSVKLGGYLVYMTCSVFRAENEAIIEQFIEKHAGFEKIEDKYCGGNQNHGDYIYRAVLQRVR
;
A
#
# COMPACT_ATOMS: atom_id res chain seq x y z
N MET A 1 6.39 25.82 -3.25
CA MET A 1 6.35 24.34 -3.16
C MET A 1 5.09 23.75 -3.78
N LEU A 2 3.87 24.02 -3.25
CA LEU A 2 2.63 23.42 -3.78
C LEU A 2 2.35 23.76 -5.25
N HIS A 3 2.54 25.02 -5.62
CA HIS A 3 2.36 25.46 -7.01
C HIS A 3 3.36 24.82 -7.99
N ALA A 4 4.60 24.63 -7.58
CA ALA A 4 5.67 24.10 -8.44
C ALA A 4 5.71 22.55 -8.49
N TYR A 5 4.89 21.87 -7.71
CA TYR A 5 4.83 20.41 -7.71
C TYR A 5 3.93 19.89 -8.84
N ASP A 6 4.47 19.03 -9.67
CA ASP A 6 3.84 18.52 -10.89
C ASP A 6 3.35 17.06 -10.80
N GLY A 7 3.57 16.39 -9.66
CA GLY A 7 3.22 14.98 -9.47
C GLY A 7 4.24 13.98 -10.00
N GLY A 8 5.35 14.42 -10.60
CA GLY A 8 6.32 13.53 -11.25
C GLY A 8 7.10 12.62 -10.29
N VAL A 9 7.20 12.98 -9.02
CA VAL A 9 7.80 12.17 -7.95
C VAL A 9 6.90 12.20 -6.71
N PRO A 10 6.94 11.19 -5.81
CA PRO A 10 6.18 11.24 -4.56
C PRO A 10 6.43 12.53 -3.79
N PHE A 11 5.37 13.19 -3.29
CA PHE A 11 5.46 14.52 -2.69
C PHE A 11 6.43 14.60 -1.51
N HIS A 12 6.53 13.55 -0.71
CA HIS A 12 7.48 13.51 0.39
C HIS A 12 8.95 13.54 -0.07
N LEU A 13 9.27 13.01 -1.25
CA LEU A 13 10.61 13.09 -1.85
C LEU A 13 10.85 14.48 -2.41
N TYR A 14 9.87 15.07 -3.09
CA TYR A 14 9.92 16.46 -3.54
C TYR A 14 10.18 17.41 -2.37
N LEU A 15 9.43 17.30 -1.26
CA LEU A 15 9.66 18.11 -0.06
C LEU A 15 11.07 17.92 0.52
N LYS A 16 11.59 16.68 0.49
CA LYS A 16 12.94 16.40 0.98
C LYS A 16 14.01 17.17 0.17
N GLU A 17 13.87 17.23 -1.14
CA GLU A 17 14.77 18.02 -1.99
C GLU A 17 14.60 19.53 -1.74
N GLN A 18 13.38 20.02 -1.67
CA GLN A 18 13.11 21.43 -1.33
C GLN A 18 13.76 21.83 0.02
N PHE A 19 13.71 20.95 1.02
CA PHE A 19 14.33 21.21 2.31
C PHE A 19 15.88 21.14 2.29
N LYS A 20 16.47 20.48 1.29
CA LYS A 20 17.94 20.54 1.07
C LYS A 20 18.36 21.85 0.41
N GLU A 21 17.58 22.34 -0.54
CA GLU A 21 17.83 23.60 -1.25
C GLU A 21 17.70 24.80 -0.29
N HIS A 22 16.70 24.79 0.59
CA HIS A 22 16.42 25.85 1.55
C HIS A 22 17.07 25.58 2.93
N LYS A 23 18.40 25.66 3.01
CA LYS A 23 19.17 25.37 4.23
C LYS A 23 18.86 26.29 5.41
N ASN A 24 18.36 27.50 5.13
CA ASN A 24 17.94 28.47 6.13
C ASN A 24 16.66 28.10 6.90
N TRP A 25 15.91 27.10 6.44
CA TRP A 25 14.71 26.63 7.16
C TRP A 25 15.10 25.68 8.29
N GLY A 26 14.77 26.09 9.53
CA GLY A 26 14.98 25.29 10.71
C GLY A 26 14.06 24.06 10.80
N SER A 27 14.30 23.22 11.79
CA SER A 27 13.47 22.01 12.01
C SER A 27 12.00 22.34 12.24
N LYS A 28 11.69 23.44 12.97
CA LYS A 28 10.32 23.90 13.22
C LYS A 28 9.64 24.34 11.91
N ASP A 29 10.35 25.08 11.07
CA ASP A 29 9.82 25.57 9.78
C ASP A 29 9.49 24.39 8.87
N ARG A 30 10.40 23.44 8.75
CA ARG A 30 10.20 22.25 7.91
C ARG A 30 8.99 21.42 8.37
N LYS A 31 8.78 21.25 9.68
CA LYS A 31 7.60 20.60 10.23
C LYS A 31 6.32 21.36 9.88
N ARG A 32 6.32 22.69 10.05
CA ARG A 32 5.20 23.54 9.72
C ARG A 32 4.86 23.52 8.23
N TYR A 33 5.86 23.65 7.37
CA TYR A 33 5.65 23.60 5.92
C TYR A 33 5.10 22.24 5.46
N ARG A 34 5.62 21.15 6.01
CA ARG A 34 5.06 19.82 5.72
C ARG A 34 3.60 19.73 6.13
N ALA A 35 3.25 20.10 7.36
CA ALA A 35 1.89 20.07 7.85
C ALA A 35 0.94 20.92 6.99
N CYS A 36 1.34 22.13 6.66
CA CYS A 36 0.59 23.04 5.80
C CYS A 36 0.36 22.46 4.39
N CYS A 37 1.38 21.85 3.77
CA CYS A 37 1.25 21.24 2.46
C CYS A 37 0.30 20.04 2.47
N TYR A 38 0.43 19.14 3.45
CA TYR A 38 -0.46 17.98 3.55
C TYR A 38 -1.89 18.38 3.93
N PHE A 39 -2.07 19.43 4.73
CA PHE A 39 -3.39 20.02 4.97
C PHE A 39 -4.03 20.52 3.67
N PHE A 40 -3.27 21.24 2.83
CA PHE A 40 -3.74 21.67 1.52
C PHE A 40 -4.16 20.48 0.64
N TRP A 41 -3.31 19.48 0.49
CA TRP A 41 -3.61 18.31 -0.34
C TRP A 41 -4.87 17.54 0.11
N ARG A 42 -5.16 17.51 1.41
CA ARG A 42 -6.35 16.85 1.94
C ARG A 42 -7.63 17.65 1.79
N ASN A 43 -7.54 18.96 1.85
CA ASN A 43 -8.72 19.81 2.04
C ASN A 43 -9.02 20.74 0.87
N ALA A 44 -8.07 20.95 -0.05
CA ALA A 44 -8.20 21.89 -1.16
C ALA A 44 -8.60 21.19 -2.48
N ILE A 45 -9.46 20.17 -2.41
CA ILE A 45 -9.94 19.44 -3.61
C ILE A 45 -10.73 20.43 -4.50
N GLY A 46 -10.33 20.49 -5.79
CA GLY A 46 -10.93 21.41 -6.75
C GLY A 46 -10.41 22.85 -6.69
N VAL A 47 -9.53 23.18 -5.75
CA VAL A 47 -8.88 24.50 -5.69
C VAL A 47 -7.83 24.59 -6.80
N SER A 48 -7.86 25.72 -7.54
CA SER A 48 -6.86 26.01 -8.57
C SER A 48 -5.46 26.12 -7.97
N ARG A 49 -4.48 25.54 -8.66
CA ARG A 49 -3.06 25.62 -8.31
C ARG A 49 -2.24 26.43 -9.32
N ASN A 50 -2.92 27.20 -10.18
CA ASN A 50 -2.29 27.89 -11.30
C ASN A 50 -1.33 29.00 -10.85
N ASN A 51 -1.53 29.55 -9.67
CA ASN A 51 -0.60 30.51 -9.09
C ASN A 51 -0.40 30.28 -7.58
N ALA A 52 0.67 30.86 -7.05
CA ALA A 52 1.02 30.72 -5.63
C ALA A 52 0.10 31.60 -4.73
N GLU A 53 -0.49 32.62 -5.26
CA GLU A 53 -1.33 33.58 -4.52
C GLU A 53 -2.67 32.93 -4.14
N ASP A 54 -3.31 32.19 -5.07
CA ASP A 54 -4.56 31.48 -4.80
C ASP A 54 -4.37 30.44 -3.69
N ILE A 55 -3.26 29.69 -3.75
CA ILE A 55 -2.89 28.70 -2.73
C ILE A 55 -2.66 29.36 -1.39
N LEU A 56 -1.95 30.50 -1.37
CA LEU A 56 -1.64 31.22 -0.13
C LEU A 56 -2.90 31.82 0.49
N GLN A 57 -3.77 32.45 -0.31
CA GLN A 57 -5.05 32.98 0.13
C GLN A 57 -5.94 31.90 0.72
N TRP A 58 -6.02 30.73 0.05
CA TRP A 58 -6.78 29.60 0.54
C TRP A 58 -6.23 29.09 1.89
N LEU A 59 -4.91 28.94 2.02
CA LEU A 59 -4.26 28.51 3.26
C LEU A 59 -4.45 29.53 4.39
N GLN A 60 -4.35 30.82 4.12
CA GLN A 60 -4.59 31.88 5.12
C GLN A 60 -6.02 31.84 5.68
N SER A 61 -6.99 31.47 4.84
CA SER A 61 -8.39 31.40 5.23
C SER A 61 -8.76 30.12 5.99
N HIS A 62 -8.02 29.01 5.79
CA HIS A 62 -8.45 27.70 6.25
C HIS A 62 -7.44 26.97 7.16
N TYR A 63 -6.15 27.33 7.13
CA TYR A 63 -5.11 26.71 7.93
C TYR A 63 -4.80 27.53 9.16
N THR A 64 -5.11 27.00 10.34
CA THR A 64 -4.66 27.57 11.62
C THR A 64 -3.56 26.72 12.21
N SER A 65 -2.59 27.35 12.90
CA SER A 65 -1.46 26.63 13.54
C SER A 65 -1.87 25.78 14.74
N ASP A 66 -3.06 26.02 15.29
CA ASP A 66 -3.73 25.15 16.26
C ASP A 66 -4.60 24.17 15.49
N THR A 67 -4.35 22.89 15.69
CA THR A 67 -4.97 21.76 14.97
C THR A 67 -6.47 21.56 15.29
N SER A 68 -7.13 22.52 15.90
CA SER A 68 -8.58 22.57 16.06
C SER A 68 -9.18 23.27 14.84
N ILE A 69 -9.60 22.50 13.86
CA ILE A 69 -10.29 22.98 12.66
C ILE A 69 -11.59 23.65 13.08
N SER A 70 -11.64 24.99 13.02
CA SER A 70 -12.90 25.70 12.99
C SER A 70 -13.50 25.53 11.59
N GLU A 71 -14.61 24.81 11.49
CA GLU A 71 -15.42 24.57 10.29
C GLU A 71 -14.61 24.07 9.07
N THR A 72 -14.63 22.77 8.84
CA THR A 72 -14.22 22.22 7.55
C THR A 72 -15.05 22.88 6.46
N PRO A 73 -14.45 23.52 5.44
CA PRO A 73 -15.20 23.98 4.27
C PRO A 73 -16.05 22.82 3.76
N SER A 74 -17.22 23.12 3.18
CA SER A 74 -18.04 22.11 2.48
C SER A 74 -17.19 21.48 1.37
N ILE A 75 -16.43 20.47 1.75
CA ILE A 75 -15.44 19.85 0.86
C ILE A 75 -16.21 18.93 -0.06
N THR A 76 -16.11 19.17 -1.35
CA THR A 76 -16.46 18.19 -2.39
C THR A 76 -15.84 16.85 -2.00
N HIS A 77 -16.61 15.77 -2.06
CA HIS A 77 -16.10 14.42 -1.72
C HIS A 77 -14.76 14.19 -2.45
N PRO A 78 -13.69 13.79 -1.77
CA PRO A 78 -12.35 13.67 -2.38
C PRO A 78 -12.35 12.81 -3.65
N TYR A 79 -13.19 11.79 -3.69
CA TYR A 79 -13.36 10.93 -4.86
C TYR A 79 -14.50 11.37 -5.79
N HIS A 80 -14.97 12.63 -5.72
CA HIS A 80 -16.16 13.09 -6.45
C HIS A 80 -16.12 12.76 -7.95
N SER A 81 -15.00 13.00 -8.62
CA SER A 81 -14.83 12.71 -10.05
C SER A 81 -14.85 11.23 -10.41
N VAL A 82 -14.66 10.35 -9.44
CA VAL A 82 -14.56 8.88 -9.60
C VAL A 82 -15.49 8.10 -8.67
N ILE A 83 -16.44 8.79 -8.02
CA ILE A 83 -17.29 8.19 -6.99
C ILE A 83 -18.10 6.99 -7.50
N HIS A 84 -18.53 7.02 -8.75
CA HIS A 84 -19.28 5.92 -9.38
C HIS A 84 -18.41 4.69 -9.68
N ASN A 85 -17.09 4.82 -9.58
CA ASN A 85 -16.15 3.72 -9.79
C ASN A 85 -15.78 3.01 -8.48
N ILE A 86 -16.14 3.59 -7.32
CA ILE A 86 -15.86 2.98 -6.01
C ILE A 86 -16.64 1.67 -5.88
N SER A 87 -16.01 0.68 -5.29
CA SER A 87 -16.65 -0.60 -4.96
C SER A 87 -17.90 -0.38 -4.10
N THR A 88 -18.97 -1.09 -4.42
CA THR A 88 -20.21 -1.08 -3.63
C THR A 88 -20.05 -1.66 -2.23
N SER A 89 -18.96 -2.37 -1.96
CA SER A 89 -18.58 -2.88 -0.64
C SER A 89 -17.98 -1.81 0.28
N ILE A 90 -17.75 -0.59 -0.22
CA ILE A 90 -17.18 0.53 0.53
C ILE A 90 -18.23 1.63 0.67
N ASP A 91 -18.55 1.98 1.90
CA ASP A 91 -19.43 3.11 2.19
C ASP A 91 -18.71 4.43 1.87
N HIS A 92 -19.35 5.30 1.08
CA HIS A 92 -18.76 6.52 0.56
C HIS A 92 -18.46 7.53 1.67
N GLN A 93 -19.33 7.64 2.68
CA GLN A 93 -19.11 8.55 3.80
C GLN A 93 -17.92 8.09 4.64
N THR A 94 -17.86 6.79 4.94
CA THR A 94 -16.74 6.16 5.65
C THR A 94 -15.41 6.37 4.92
N LEU A 95 -15.40 6.25 3.58
CA LEU A 95 -14.19 6.51 2.77
C LEU A 95 -13.77 7.98 2.81
N GLN A 96 -14.75 8.90 2.77
CA GLN A 96 -14.49 10.34 2.89
C GLN A 96 -13.87 10.69 4.24
N ASP A 97 -14.42 10.18 5.32
CA ASP A 97 -13.92 10.42 6.67
C ASP A 97 -12.52 9.83 6.86
N TRP A 98 -12.31 8.60 6.37
CA TRP A 98 -11.00 7.97 6.33
C TRP A 98 -9.94 8.81 5.59
N PHE A 99 -10.28 9.42 4.46
CA PHE A 99 -9.35 10.24 3.69
C PHE A 99 -8.92 11.51 4.43
N LYS A 100 -9.80 12.12 5.21
CA LYS A 100 -9.54 13.38 5.95
C LYS A 100 -8.56 13.17 7.11
N GLU A 101 -8.51 12.00 7.69
CA GLU A 101 -7.64 11.71 8.83
C GLU A 101 -6.17 11.60 8.42
N GLU A 102 -5.26 12.11 9.26
CA GLU A 102 -3.84 11.82 9.11
C GLU A 102 -3.55 10.37 9.51
N PRO A 103 -2.99 9.55 8.61
CA PRO A 103 -2.74 8.15 8.95
C PRO A 103 -1.60 7.99 9.93
N PRO A 104 -1.68 7.02 10.87
CA PRO A 104 -0.52 6.59 11.63
C PRO A 104 0.49 5.89 10.73
N VAL A 105 1.73 5.81 11.17
CA VAL A 105 2.72 4.91 10.57
C VAL A 105 2.68 3.58 11.29
N TRP A 106 2.40 2.53 10.53
CA TRP A 106 2.39 1.17 11.04
C TRP A 106 3.76 0.52 10.88
N LEU A 107 4.24 -0.04 11.98
CA LEU A 107 5.46 -0.84 12.06
C LEU A 107 5.09 -2.30 12.30
N ARG A 108 5.83 -3.19 11.68
CA ARG A 108 5.87 -4.58 12.08
C ARG A 108 7.25 -4.92 12.63
N ALA A 109 7.31 -5.33 13.89
CA ALA A 109 8.54 -5.76 14.52
C ALA A 109 9.05 -7.05 13.86
N THR A 110 10.34 -7.15 13.61
CA THR A 110 10.98 -8.38 13.18
C THR A 110 10.88 -9.43 14.29
N ASN A 111 10.78 -10.71 13.95
CA ASN A 111 10.58 -11.79 14.91
C ASN A 111 11.51 -11.70 16.13
N GLY A 112 10.91 -11.68 17.31
CA GLY A 112 11.61 -11.53 18.60
C GLY A 112 12.11 -10.12 18.92
N LYS A 113 11.86 -9.11 18.06
CA LYS A 113 12.37 -7.75 18.27
C LYS A 113 11.34 -6.76 18.84
N THR A 114 10.11 -7.19 19.11
CA THR A 114 9.02 -6.32 19.63
C THR A 114 9.47 -5.52 20.86
N LYS A 115 10.12 -6.17 21.84
CA LYS A 115 10.64 -5.50 23.03
C LYS A 115 11.67 -4.42 22.69
N ALA A 116 12.56 -4.68 21.74
CA ALA A 116 13.56 -3.70 21.28
C ALA A 116 12.90 -2.51 20.60
N VAL A 117 11.88 -2.72 19.76
CA VAL A 117 11.08 -1.65 19.13
C VAL A 117 10.46 -0.75 20.19
N LEU A 118 9.77 -1.32 21.17
CA LEU A 118 9.12 -0.57 22.24
C LEU A 118 10.12 0.24 23.10
N GLN A 119 11.27 -0.35 23.42
CA GLN A 119 12.34 0.36 24.13
C GLN A 119 12.92 1.53 23.32
N GLN A 120 13.08 1.38 22.00
CA GLN A 120 13.54 2.48 21.16
C GLN A 120 12.49 3.59 21.04
N LEU A 121 11.21 3.27 20.89
CA LEU A 121 10.13 4.25 20.88
C LEU A 121 10.07 5.05 22.19
N GLN A 122 10.25 4.37 23.32
CA GLN A 122 10.33 5.02 24.64
C GLN A 122 11.52 5.98 24.74
N LYS A 123 12.72 5.56 24.32
CA LYS A 123 13.93 6.43 24.31
C LYS A 123 13.76 7.66 23.41
N LEU A 124 12.99 7.53 22.32
CA LEU A 124 12.68 8.62 21.38
C LEU A 124 11.51 9.49 21.83
N ASN A 125 10.92 9.22 23.00
CA ASN A 125 9.67 9.83 23.47
C ASN A 125 8.57 9.82 22.39
N THR A 126 8.49 8.73 21.61
CA THR A 126 7.49 8.56 20.57
C THR A 126 6.25 7.90 21.15
N PRO A 127 5.07 8.53 21.10
CA PRO A 127 3.85 7.92 21.60
C PRO A 127 3.46 6.70 20.76
N ILE A 128 2.93 5.68 21.42
CA ILE A 128 2.37 4.50 20.77
C ILE A 128 0.86 4.69 20.68
N LEU A 129 0.35 4.73 19.45
CA LEU A 129 -1.09 4.91 19.18
C LEU A 129 -1.85 3.58 19.23
N HIS A 130 -1.19 2.50 18.82
CA HIS A 130 -1.73 1.14 18.90
C HIS A 130 -0.58 0.14 19.04
N GLN A 131 -0.84 -0.95 19.76
CA GLN A 131 0.07 -2.10 19.89
C GLN A 131 -0.72 -3.39 19.98
N SER A 132 -0.35 -4.36 19.14
CA SER A 132 -0.87 -5.73 19.19
C SER A 132 0.20 -6.68 18.68
N ASN A 133 0.62 -7.64 19.51
CA ASN A 133 1.69 -8.59 19.19
C ASN A 133 2.96 -7.87 18.66
N ASP A 134 3.31 -8.09 17.40
CA ASP A 134 4.46 -7.52 16.68
C ASP A 134 4.12 -6.28 15.84
N VAL A 135 2.88 -5.77 15.97
CA VAL A 135 2.37 -4.61 15.23
C VAL A 135 2.30 -3.38 16.14
N VAL A 136 2.85 -2.26 15.70
CA VAL A 136 2.86 -1.01 16.47
C VAL A 136 2.49 0.15 15.53
N ALA A 137 1.59 1.03 15.96
CA ALA A 137 1.27 2.27 15.27
C ALA A 137 1.84 3.47 16.04
N VAL A 138 2.40 4.41 15.31
CA VAL A 138 2.99 5.64 15.82
C VAL A 138 2.54 6.84 14.98
N PRO A 139 2.66 8.09 15.49
CA PRO A 139 2.36 9.28 14.70
C PRO A 139 3.16 9.37 13.41
N ALA A 140 2.57 9.98 12.38
CA ALA A 140 3.18 10.13 11.04
C ALA A 140 4.54 10.86 11.06
N GLN A 141 4.78 11.72 12.06
CA GLN A 141 6.01 12.51 12.19
C GLN A 141 7.11 11.84 13.01
N ALA A 142 6.90 10.58 13.44
CA ALA A 142 7.86 9.85 14.26
C ALA A 142 9.20 9.64 13.53
N ASN A 143 10.31 9.82 14.23
CA ASN A 143 11.62 9.44 13.69
C ASN A 143 11.85 7.95 13.90
N LEU A 144 11.75 7.19 12.82
CA LEU A 144 11.82 5.73 12.85
C LEU A 144 13.19 5.16 12.44
N ASN A 145 14.12 6.00 11.97
CA ASN A 145 15.44 5.55 11.54
C ASN A 145 16.17 4.68 12.58
N PRO A 146 16.15 5.01 13.90
CA PRO A 146 16.79 4.16 14.92
C PRO A 146 16.16 2.78 15.11
N ILE A 147 15.02 2.52 14.46
CA ILE A 147 14.30 1.25 14.49
C ILE A 147 14.45 0.52 13.16
N THR A 148 14.20 1.23 12.06
CA THR A 148 14.18 0.63 10.72
C THR A 148 15.58 0.36 10.17
N ASP A 149 16.55 1.25 10.40
CA ASP A 149 17.91 1.10 9.88
C ASP A 149 18.71 -0.02 10.59
N PHE A 150 18.25 -0.44 11.76
CA PHE A 150 18.78 -1.59 12.51
C PHE A 150 17.99 -2.90 12.30
N GLY A 151 16.97 -2.87 11.45
CA GLY A 151 16.16 -4.06 11.17
C GLY A 151 15.34 -4.55 12.37
N TYR A 152 15.04 -3.70 13.37
CA TYR A 152 14.18 -4.07 14.49
C TYR A 152 12.72 -4.15 14.07
N ALA A 153 12.32 -3.32 13.12
CA ALA A 153 11.01 -3.34 12.48
C ALA A 153 11.10 -2.83 11.04
N TYR A 154 10.05 -3.06 10.29
CA TYR A 154 9.85 -2.44 8.98
C TYR A 154 8.50 -1.74 8.91
N ILE A 155 8.43 -0.70 8.07
CA ILE A 155 7.20 0.03 7.84
C ILE A 155 6.33 -0.79 6.87
N GLN A 156 5.11 -1.12 7.31
CA GLN A 156 4.09 -1.75 6.48
C GLN A 156 2.71 -1.39 7.02
N ASP A 157 1.85 -0.87 6.15
CA ASP A 157 0.47 -0.53 6.53
C ASP A 157 -0.29 -1.75 7.06
N ILE A 158 -1.20 -1.51 8.02
CA ILE A 158 -1.96 -2.58 8.68
C ILE A 158 -2.87 -3.31 7.69
N GLY A 159 -3.47 -2.63 6.72
CA GLY A 159 -4.28 -3.26 5.66
C GLY A 159 -3.46 -4.26 4.85
N SER A 160 -2.21 -3.89 4.49
CA SER A 160 -1.27 -4.79 3.82
C SER A 160 -0.87 -5.98 4.69
N GLN A 161 -0.69 -5.79 6.01
CA GLN A 161 -0.41 -6.88 6.95
C GLN A 161 -1.62 -7.83 7.07
N MET A 162 -2.84 -7.28 7.17
CA MET A 162 -4.08 -8.06 7.23
C MET A 162 -4.36 -8.85 5.95
N ALA A 163 -4.01 -8.30 4.78
CA ALA A 163 -4.12 -9.02 3.51
C ALA A 163 -3.22 -10.28 3.46
N MET A 164 -2.16 -10.32 4.27
CA MET A 164 -1.27 -11.47 4.43
C MET A 164 -1.62 -12.36 5.63
N ASP A 165 -2.74 -12.12 6.30
CA ASP A 165 -3.25 -13.03 7.32
C ASP A 165 -4.06 -14.16 6.67
N TRP A 166 -3.45 -15.33 6.65
CA TRP A 166 -4.02 -16.52 5.99
C TRP A 166 -4.47 -17.59 6.99
N ARG A 167 -4.52 -17.26 8.28
CA ARG A 167 -4.83 -18.23 9.35
C ARG A 167 -6.17 -18.93 9.17
N GLU A 168 -7.15 -18.26 8.61
CA GLU A 168 -8.50 -18.80 8.36
C GLU A 168 -8.70 -19.28 6.91
N LEU A 169 -7.65 -19.24 6.09
CA LEU A 169 -7.71 -19.61 4.68
C LEU A 169 -7.11 -21.01 4.44
N PRO A 170 -7.65 -21.79 3.52
CA PRO A 170 -7.12 -23.14 3.22
C PRO A 170 -5.67 -23.09 2.75
N LEU A 171 -5.23 -22.00 2.12
CA LEU A 171 -3.84 -21.84 1.65
C LEU A 171 -2.81 -21.69 2.79
N GLN A 172 -3.23 -21.53 4.05
CA GLN A 172 -2.31 -21.57 5.20
C GLN A 172 -1.47 -22.84 5.23
N HIS A 173 -2.07 -23.98 4.88
CA HIS A 173 -1.39 -25.28 4.85
C HIS A 173 -0.30 -25.36 3.77
N MET A 174 -0.32 -24.46 2.79
CA MET A 174 0.69 -24.36 1.73
C MET A 174 1.95 -23.59 2.16
N CYS A 175 1.96 -22.98 3.35
CA CYS A 175 3.08 -22.18 3.84
C CYS A 175 4.16 -23.07 4.53
N ASN A 176 4.70 -24.03 3.81
CA ASN A 176 5.73 -24.96 4.31
C ASN A 176 6.76 -25.28 3.20
N PRO A 177 7.89 -25.95 3.50
CA PRO A 177 8.97 -26.20 2.52
C PRO A 177 8.57 -27.06 1.32
N ASN A 178 7.51 -27.87 1.45
CA ASN A 178 7.09 -28.81 0.41
C ASN A 178 6.22 -28.13 -0.67
N HIS A 179 5.75 -26.92 -0.42
CA HIS A 179 4.92 -26.15 -1.35
C HIS A 179 5.67 -24.93 -1.86
N ALA A 180 5.54 -24.68 -3.15
CA ALA A 180 6.16 -23.53 -3.80
C ALA A 180 5.17 -22.35 -3.86
N ILE A 181 5.61 -21.19 -3.39
CA ILE A 181 4.84 -19.94 -3.39
C ILE A 181 5.54 -18.94 -4.31
N TRP A 182 4.78 -18.29 -5.18
CA TRP A 182 5.29 -17.25 -6.06
C TRP A 182 4.62 -15.91 -5.79
N ASP A 183 5.40 -14.91 -5.38
CA ASP A 183 5.01 -13.51 -5.34
C ASP A 183 5.38 -12.89 -6.69
N CYS A 184 4.42 -12.81 -7.60
CA CYS A 184 4.68 -12.56 -9.02
C CYS A 184 4.77 -11.06 -9.39
N CYS A 185 4.39 -10.18 -8.47
CA CYS A 185 4.52 -8.72 -8.59
C CYS A 185 5.06 -8.13 -7.26
N CYS A 186 6.15 -8.68 -6.77
CA CYS A 186 6.59 -8.54 -5.39
C CYS A 186 7.03 -7.12 -4.97
N GLY A 187 7.32 -6.25 -5.92
CA GLY A 187 7.89 -4.95 -5.62
C GLY A 187 9.13 -5.07 -4.73
N ALA A 188 9.23 -4.25 -3.69
CA ALA A 188 10.32 -4.31 -2.71
C ALA A 188 10.11 -5.41 -1.63
N GLY A 189 9.22 -6.38 -1.86
CA GLY A 189 9.05 -7.59 -1.04
C GLY A 189 8.26 -7.40 0.24
N GLY A 190 7.42 -6.36 0.36
CA GLY A 190 6.68 -6.11 1.61
C GLY A 190 5.81 -7.30 2.05
N LYS A 191 5.04 -7.88 1.12
CA LYS A 191 4.17 -9.04 1.39
C LYS A 191 4.97 -10.33 1.57
N ALA A 192 6.01 -10.55 0.76
CA ALA A 192 6.92 -11.70 0.91
C ALA A 192 7.65 -11.68 2.27
N ILE A 193 8.08 -10.50 2.76
CA ILE A 193 8.66 -10.34 4.10
C ILE A 193 7.66 -10.78 5.16
N THR A 194 6.40 -10.29 5.10
CA THR A 194 5.35 -10.67 6.05
C THR A 194 5.08 -12.17 6.03
N LEU A 195 5.01 -12.77 4.83
CA LEU A 195 4.81 -14.20 4.67
C LEU A 195 5.94 -15.01 5.32
N LEU A 196 7.20 -14.68 5.01
CA LEU A 196 8.36 -15.42 5.53
C LEU A 196 8.60 -15.16 7.02
N GLN A 197 8.15 -14.03 7.55
CA GLN A 197 8.17 -13.78 8.98
C GLN A 197 7.15 -14.65 9.74
N ASN A 198 5.96 -14.84 9.18
CA ASN A 198 4.94 -15.74 9.73
C ASN A 198 5.29 -17.22 9.50
N HIS A 199 5.92 -17.54 8.37
CA HIS A 199 6.23 -18.88 7.91
C HIS A 199 7.69 -19.00 7.46
N PRO A 200 8.68 -19.03 8.37
CA PRO A 200 10.11 -18.94 8.03
C PRO A 200 10.64 -20.04 7.12
N LYS A 201 9.90 -21.17 7.04
CA LYS A 201 10.26 -22.32 6.21
C LYS A 201 9.55 -22.36 4.86
N ALA A 202 8.70 -21.39 4.55
CA ALA A 202 7.99 -21.32 3.26
C ALA A 202 8.98 -21.16 2.10
N ASN A 203 8.74 -21.88 1.00
CA ASN A 203 9.56 -21.82 -0.20
C ASN A 203 9.01 -20.75 -1.15
N VAL A 204 9.56 -19.54 -1.08
CA VAL A 204 9.06 -18.37 -1.79
C VAL A 204 9.99 -17.97 -2.93
N THR A 205 9.42 -17.77 -4.11
CA THR A 205 10.04 -17.10 -5.26
C THR A 205 9.38 -15.73 -5.43
N CYS A 206 10.17 -14.70 -5.73
CA CYS A 206 9.70 -13.34 -5.96
C CYS A 206 10.04 -12.91 -7.39
N SER A 207 9.13 -12.21 -8.07
CA SER A 207 9.43 -11.58 -9.36
C SER A 207 8.82 -10.18 -9.46
N ASP A 208 9.47 -9.35 -10.26
CA ASP A 208 9.00 -8.01 -10.63
C ASP A 208 9.60 -7.68 -12.03
N VAL A 209 8.95 -6.79 -12.77
CA VAL A 209 9.47 -6.33 -14.07
C VAL A 209 10.72 -5.44 -13.89
N ARG A 210 10.92 -4.85 -12.73
CA ARG A 210 11.98 -3.90 -12.42
C ARG A 210 13.12 -4.57 -11.64
N ALA A 211 14.27 -4.76 -12.28
CA ALA A 211 15.45 -5.39 -11.68
C ALA A 211 15.93 -4.65 -10.41
N ASN A 212 15.96 -3.31 -10.45
CA ASN A 212 16.42 -2.48 -9.31
C ASN A 212 15.55 -2.64 -8.06
N ILE A 213 14.26 -2.95 -8.21
CA ILE A 213 13.36 -3.21 -7.08
C ILE A 213 13.70 -4.56 -6.43
N LEU A 214 14.06 -5.57 -7.22
CA LEU A 214 14.51 -6.86 -6.71
C LEU A 214 15.84 -6.75 -5.93
N GLU A 215 16.75 -5.88 -6.34
CA GLU A 215 17.94 -5.56 -5.56
C GLU A 215 17.57 -4.94 -4.21
N ASN A 216 16.61 -4.02 -4.19
CA ASN A 216 16.13 -3.43 -2.94
C ASN A 216 15.46 -4.48 -2.04
N LEU A 217 14.69 -5.41 -2.61
CA LEU A 217 14.13 -6.56 -1.91
C LEU A 217 15.25 -7.35 -1.21
N GLN A 218 16.30 -7.73 -1.95
CA GLN A 218 17.43 -8.51 -1.39
C GLN A 218 18.12 -7.78 -0.22
N LYS A 219 18.33 -6.46 -0.33
CA LYS A 219 18.89 -5.62 0.73
C LYS A 219 17.99 -5.60 1.97
N ARG A 220 16.66 -5.49 1.78
CA ARG A 220 15.69 -5.51 2.89
C ARG A 220 15.68 -6.85 3.61
N PHE A 221 15.69 -7.97 2.89
CA PHE A 221 15.77 -9.31 3.48
C PHE A 221 17.04 -9.49 4.31
N GLN A 222 18.17 -9.00 3.81
CA GLN A 222 19.45 -9.02 4.54
C GLN A 222 19.40 -8.19 5.82
N LEU A 223 18.86 -6.95 5.75
CA LEU A 223 18.70 -6.07 6.91
C LEU A 223 17.83 -6.70 8.00
N LEU A 224 16.74 -7.36 7.61
CA LEU A 224 15.80 -8.01 8.51
C LEU A 224 16.25 -9.41 8.97
N GLN A 225 17.42 -9.88 8.49
CA GLN A 225 17.97 -11.21 8.79
C GLN A 225 17.01 -12.37 8.41
N LEU A 226 16.28 -12.19 7.31
CA LEU A 226 15.38 -13.21 6.77
C LEU A 226 16.06 -14.01 5.65
N SER A 227 15.63 -15.26 5.46
CA SER A 227 16.06 -16.08 4.32
C SER A 227 15.68 -15.41 3.01
N LYS A 228 16.66 -15.16 2.14
CA LYS A 228 16.44 -14.48 0.87
C LYS A 228 15.66 -15.40 -0.09
N PRO A 229 14.54 -14.93 -0.66
CA PRO A 229 13.81 -15.69 -1.68
C PRO A 229 14.61 -15.74 -2.98
N LYS A 230 14.31 -16.70 -3.85
CA LYS A 230 14.73 -16.66 -5.25
C LYS A 230 14.09 -15.45 -5.93
N THR A 231 14.83 -14.77 -6.80
CA THR A 231 14.31 -13.60 -7.52
C THR A 231 14.43 -13.78 -9.02
N GLN A 232 13.45 -13.28 -9.79
CA GLN A 232 13.40 -13.34 -11.24
C GLN A 232 12.84 -12.04 -11.81
N VAL A 233 13.42 -11.53 -12.90
CA VAL A 233 12.85 -10.40 -13.64
C VAL A 233 11.88 -10.96 -14.67
N ILE A 234 10.57 -10.67 -14.51
CA ILE A 234 9.51 -11.15 -15.39
C ILE A 234 8.51 -10.04 -15.66
N ASP A 235 8.16 -9.83 -16.92
CA ASP A 235 7.05 -8.97 -17.34
C ASP A 235 5.82 -9.82 -17.66
N LEU A 236 4.94 -9.96 -16.68
CA LEU A 236 3.69 -10.71 -16.82
C LEU A 236 2.61 -10.03 -17.66
N GLN A 237 2.81 -8.82 -18.13
CA GLN A 237 1.93 -8.26 -19.18
C GLN A 237 2.15 -8.95 -20.53
N ASN A 238 3.39 -9.39 -20.80
CA ASN A 238 3.83 -9.90 -22.09
C ASN A 238 4.34 -11.35 -22.03
N THR A 239 4.48 -11.95 -20.83
CA THR A 239 5.05 -13.28 -20.65
C THR A 239 4.08 -14.18 -19.90
N VAL A 240 3.78 -15.33 -20.49
CA VAL A 240 2.98 -16.37 -19.81
C VAL A 240 3.83 -17.07 -18.75
N GLY A 241 3.26 -17.27 -17.56
CA GLY A 241 3.93 -17.98 -16.49
C GLY A 241 4.17 -19.45 -16.81
N SER A 242 5.17 -20.07 -16.17
CA SER A 242 5.50 -21.49 -16.35
C SER A 242 4.37 -22.39 -15.84
N SER A 243 4.00 -23.41 -16.61
CA SER A 243 2.83 -24.24 -16.30
C SER A 243 2.98 -25.05 -14.98
N ASN A 244 1.93 -25.04 -14.15
CA ASN A 244 1.74 -25.90 -12.97
C ASN A 244 2.94 -25.98 -12.01
N GLN A 245 3.54 -24.84 -11.70
CA GLN A 245 4.79 -24.79 -10.93
C GLN A 245 4.59 -24.47 -9.44
N TYR A 246 3.56 -23.70 -9.11
CA TYR A 246 3.38 -23.18 -7.75
C TYR A 246 2.06 -23.63 -7.12
N ASP A 247 2.12 -23.92 -5.83
CA ASP A 247 0.95 -24.24 -5.02
C ASP A 247 0.15 -22.97 -4.66
N VAL A 248 0.85 -21.84 -4.55
CA VAL A 248 0.24 -20.50 -4.35
C VAL A 248 0.93 -19.49 -5.27
N VAL A 249 0.14 -18.75 -6.02
CA VAL A 249 0.59 -17.56 -6.78
C VAL A 249 -0.04 -16.32 -6.15
N MET A 250 0.80 -15.42 -5.67
CA MET A 250 0.38 -14.12 -5.13
C MET A 250 0.57 -13.06 -6.22
N ALA A 251 -0.48 -12.36 -6.56
CA ALA A 251 -0.52 -11.30 -7.55
C ALA A 251 -0.94 -9.97 -6.89
N ASP A 252 0.02 -9.29 -6.21
CA ASP A 252 -0.14 -7.91 -5.72
C ASP A 252 0.12 -6.96 -6.90
N VAL A 253 -0.90 -6.81 -7.74
CA VAL A 253 -0.74 -6.21 -9.06
C VAL A 253 -0.63 -4.68 -9.01
N PRO A 254 0.05 -4.05 -9.98
CA PRO A 254 0.03 -2.59 -10.13
C PRO A 254 -1.40 -2.06 -10.27
N CYS A 255 -1.75 -1.02 -9.51
CA CYS A 255 -3.08 -0.44 -9.48
C CYS A 255 -3.02 1.07 -9.31
N SER A 256 -4.18 1.74 -9.32
CA SER A 256 -4.29 3.20 -9.10
C SER A 256 -3.73 3.67 -7.75
N GLY A 257 -3.65 2.76 -6.77
CA GLY A 257 -3.24 3.10 -5.42
C GLY A 257 -4.28 3.89 -4.63
N SER A 258 -5.52 3.99 -5.12
CA SER A 258 -6.59 4.84 -4.56
C SER A 258 -6.93 4.50 -3.11
N GLY A 259 -6.73 3.27 -2.67
CA GLY A 259 -6.87 2.84 -1.27
C GLY A 259 -5.73 3.31 -0.35
N THR A 260 -4.70 3.99 -0.90
CA THR A 260 -3.56 4.54 -0.14
C THR A 260 -3.51 6.08 -0.17
N TRP A 261 -4.46 6.73 -0.85
CA TRP A 261 -4.41 8.18 -1.05
C TRP A 261 -4.49 8.97 0.26
N ARG A 262 -4.98 8.38 1.34
CA ARG A 262 -4.88 8.98 2.67
C ARG A 262 -3.42 9.27 3.07
N ARG A 263 -2.48 8.42 2.70
CA ARG A 263 -1.04 8.63 2.95
C ARG A 263 -0.38 9.57 1.95
N ASN A 264 -0.91 9.61 0.73
CA ASN A 264 -0.41 10.39 -0.40
C ASN A 264 -1.55 11.21 -1.01
N PRO A 265 -2.11 12.18 -0.24
CA PRO A 265 -3.32 12.90 -0.64
C PRO A 265 -3.14 13.72 -1.91
N GLU A 266 -1.91 14.06 -2.26
CA GLU A 266 -1.58 14.71 -3.52
C GLU A 266 -2.02 13.90 -4.74
N ASN A 267 -1.98 12.58 -4.69
CA ASN A 267 -2.28 11.72 -5.84
C ASN A 267 -3.67 11.97 -6.42
N ILE A 268 -4.68 12.24 -5.58
CA ILE A 268 -6.04 12.49 -6.06
C ILE A 268 -6.15 13.72 -6.96
N HIS A 269 -5.25 14.71 -6.79
CA HIS A 269 -5.22 15.93 -7.59
C HIS A 269 -4.61 15.74 -8.98
N PHE A 270 -3.89 14.64 -9.20
CA PHE A 270 -3.22 14.32 -10.47
C PHE A 270 -3.85 13.11 -11.17
N PHE A 271 -4.71 12.37 -10.47
CA PHE A 271 -5.32 11.15 -10.98
C PHE A 271 -6.36 11.44 -12.07
N SER A 272 -6.26 10.73 -13.19
CA SER A 272 -7.25 10.77 -14.25
C SER A 272 -8.18 9.54 -14.17
N PRO A 273 -9.52 9.72 -14.25
CA PRO A 273 -10.47 8.60 -14.30
C PRO A 273 -10.18 7.60 -15.44
N LEU A 274 -9.53 8.03 -16.52
CA LEU A 274 -9.13 7.16 -17.63
C LEU A 274 -8.11 6.10 -17.21
N GLU A 275 -7.31 6.38 -16.17
CA GLU A 275 -6.31 5.45 -15.65
C GLU A 275 -6.94 4.18 -15.04
N ILE A 276 -8.19 4.26 -14.55
CA ILE A 276 -8.89 3.10 -13.98
C ILE A 276 -8.94 1.95 -14.98
N ASN A 277 -9.39 2.22 -16.21
CA ASN A 277 -9.47 1.19 -17.25
C ASN A 277 -8.08 0.72 -17.71
N MET A 278 -7.10 1.60 -17.73
CA MET A 278 -5.72 1.25 -18.07
C MET A 278 -5.15 0.25 -17.05
N TYR A 279 -5.33 0.52 -15.75
CA TYR A 279 -4.91 -0.41 -14.69
C TYR A 279 -5.69 -1.71 -14.73
N ALA A 280 -7.03 -1.67 -14.89
CA ALA A 280 -7.86 -2.85 -14.97
C ALA A 280 -7.42 -3.81 -16.10
N ASN A 281 -7.17 -3.30 -17.31
CA ASN A 281 -6.68 -4.09 -18.42
C ASN A 281 -5.30 -4.71 -18.13
N ARG A 282 -4.39 -3.94 -17.53
CA ARG A 282 -3.07 -4.43 -17.14
C ARG A 282 -3.17 -5.55 -16.10
N GLN A 283 -4.00 -5.40 -15.10
CA GLN A 283 -4.23 -6.37 -14.04
C GLN A 283 -4.80 -7.67 -14.58
N LEU A 284 -5.80 -7.58 -15.45
CA LEU A 284 -6.40 -8.75 -16.08
C LEU A 284 -5.35 -9.53 -16.90
N ASN A 285 -4.51 -8.85 -17.69
CA ASN A 285 -3.43 -9.50 -18.44
C ASN A 285 -2.43 -10.20 -17.52
N ILE A 286 -2.02 -9.54 -16.42
CA ILE A 286 -1.08 -10.12 -15.46
C ILE A 286 -1.64 -11.42 -14.86
N ILE A 287 -2.89 -11.42 -14.38
CA ILE A 287 -3.44 -12.63 -13.74
C ILE A 287 -3.76 -13.73 -14.75
N GLN A 288 -4.15 -13.38 -15.98
CA GLN A 288 -4.33 -14.33 -17.08
C GLN A 288 -3.02 -15.04 -17.43
N ASN A 289 -1.89 -14.36 -17.37
CA ASN A 289 -0.58 -14.95 -17.62
C ASN A 289 -0.05 -15.72 -16.39
N ALA A 290 -0.27 -15.19 -15.18
CA ALA A 290 0.19 -15.82 -13.94
C ALA A 290 -0.55 -17.12 -13.61
N GLN A 291 -1.84 -17.25 -13.95
CA GLN A 291 -2.68 -18.39 -13.60
C GLN A 291 -2.15 -19.73 -14.15
N HIS A 292 -1.42 -19.70 -15.26
CA HIS A 292 -0.82 -20.90 -15.83
C HIS A 292 0.18 -21.57 -14.87
N SER A 293 0.76 -20.79 -13.97
CA SER A 293 1.73 -21.25 -12.96
C SER A 293 1.07 -21.89 -11.74
N VAL A 294 -0.23 -21.73 -11.55
CA VAL A 294 -0.95 -22.35 -10.42
C VAL A 294 -1.15 -23.83 -10.68
N LYS A 295 -0.75 -24.70 -9.76
CA LYS A 295 -1.02 -26.15 -9.82
C LYS A 295 -2.52 -26.43 -9.68
N LEU A 296 -2.95 -27.61 -10.16
CA LEU A 296 -4.27 -28.14 -9.83
C LEU A 296 -4.41 -28.29 -8.30
N GLY A 297 -5.50 -27.81 -7.73
CA GLY A 297 -5.72 -27.69 -6.27
C GLY A 297 -4.99 -26.53 -5.61
N GLY A 298 -4.14 -25.80 -6.34
CA GLY A 298 -3.42 -24.62 -5.85
C GLY A 298 -4.27 -23.36 -5.87
N TYR A 299 -3.67 -22.23 -5.44
CA TYR A 299 -4.38 -20.98 -5.21
C TYR A 299 -3.76 -19.81 -5.97
N LEU A 300 -4.62 -18.93 -6.50
CA LEU A 300 -4.27 -17.60 -6.97
C LEU A 300 -4.80 -16.57 -5.96
N VAL A 301 -3.90 -15.77 -5.39
CA VAL A 301 -4.24 -14.69 -4.44
C VAL A 301 -4.06 -13.36 -5.15
N TYR A 302 -5.16 -12.77 -5.57
CA TYR A 302 -5.17 -11.45 -6.20
C TYR A 302 -5.26 -10.35 -5.17
N MET A 303 -4.45 -9.29 -5.29
CA MET A 303 -4.46 -8.16 -4.38
C MET A 303 -4.24 -6.84 -5.12
N THR A 304 -4.90 -5.79 -4.63
CA THR A 304 -4.65 -4.39 -5.01
C THR A 304 -4.74 -3.47 -3.80
N CYS A 305 -4.17 -2.29 -3.90
CA CYS A 305 -4.46 -1.17 -2.99
C CYS A 305 -5.40 -0.15 -3.66
N SER A 306 -6.46 -0.61 -4.31
CA SER A 306 -7.47 0.22 -4.97
C SER A 306 -8.82 0.11 -4.27
N VAL A 307 -9.61 1.20 -4.31
CA VAL A 307 -11.02 1.21 -3.90
C VAL A 307 -11.97 1.08 -5.08
N PHE A 308 -11.47 0.97 -6.31
CA PHE A 308 -12.28 0.94 -7.51
C PHE A 308 -12.71 -0.48 -7.88
N ARG A 309 -14.04 -0.64 -8.09
CA ARG A 309 -14.64 -1.92 -8.50
C ARG A 309 -14.00 -2.49 -9.77
N ALA A 310 -13.67 -1.63 -10.73
CA ALA A 310 -13.08 -2.02 -12.00
C ALA A 310 -11.70 -2.68 -11.86
N GLU A 311 -10.95 -2.34 -10.79
CA GLU A 311 -9.64 -2.92 -10.48
C GLU A 311 -9.72 -4.12 -9.52
N ASN A 312 -10.90 -4.41 -8.97
CA ASN A 312 -11.12 -5.39 -7.91
C ASN A 312 -12.14 -6.44 -8.31
N GLU A 313 -13.37 -6.31 -7.86
CA GLU A 313 -14.43 -7.31 -8.07
C GLU A 313 -14.65 -7.61 -9.56
N ALA A 314 -14.65 -6.57 -10.42
CA ALA A 314 -14.87 -6.75 -11.86
C ALA A 314 -13.74 -7.54 -12.54
N ILE A 315 -12.49 -7.42 -12.05
CA ILE A 315 -11.37 -8.25 -12.54
C ILE A 315 -11.59 -9.72 -12.21
N ILE A 316 -12.02 -10.01 -10.97
CA ILE A 316 -12.25 -11.39 -10.53
C ILE A 316 -13.43 -12.01 -11.27
N GLU A 317 -14.53 -11.26 -11.45
CA GLU A 317 -15.70 -11.69 -12.24
C GLU A 317 -15.29 -12.05 -13.68
N GLN A 318 -14.59 -11.16 -14.38
CA GLN A 318 -14.11 -11.38 -15.76
C GLN A 318 -13.12 -12.55 -15.85
N PHE A 319 -12.25 -12.70 -14.83
CA PHE A 319 -11.28 -13.79 -14.79
C PHE A 319 -11.98 -15.15 -14.67
N ILE A 320 -12.92 -15.29 -13.73
CA ILE A 320 -13.65 -16.55 -13.50
C ILE A 320 -14.50 -16.90 -14.73
N GLU A 321 -15.17 -15.93 -15.35
CA GLU A 321 -15.95 -16.14 -16.57
C GLU A 321 -15.11 -16.75 -17.69
N LYS A 322 -13.87 -16.29 -17.86
CA LYS A 322 -12.94 -16.78 -18.90
C LYS A 322 -12.22 -18.08 -18.49
N HIS A 323 -12.08 -18.35 -17.20
CA HIS A 323 -11.30 -19.44 -16.64
C HIS A 323 -12.14 -20.31 -15.70
N ALA A 324 -13.08 -21.10 -16.26
CA ALA A 324 -13.99 -21.98 -15.53
C ALA A 324 -13.30 -23.08 -14.67
N GLY A 325 -11.98 -23.15 -14.71
CA GLY A 325 -11.15 -24.00 -13.86
C GLY A 325 -10.81 -23.37 -12.51
N PHE A 326 -11.26 -22.14 -12.23
CA PHE A 326 -11.04 -21.47 -10.95
C PHE A 326 -12.35 -21.20 -10.23
N GLU A 327 -12.34 -21.40 -8.92
CA GLU A 327 -13.46 -21.08 -8.01
C GLU A 327 -13.03 -20.01 -7.00
N LYS A 328 -13.89 -19.02 -6.74
CA LYS A 328 -13.65 -18.00 -5.74
C LYS A 328 -13.92 -18.56 -4.35
N ILE A 329 -12.90 -18.55 -3.48
CA ILE A 329 -13.00 -18.95 -2.08
C ILE A 329 -13.40 -17.76 -1.20
N GLU A 330 -12.77 -16.61 -1.41
CA GLU A 330 -13.02 -15.39 -0.65
C GLU A 330 -12.69 -14.16 -1.50
N ASP A 331 -13.42 -13.07 -1.29
CA ASP A 331 -12.97 -11.73 -1.63
C ASP A 331 -13.44 -10.71 -0.60
N LYS A 332 -12.55 -9.78 -0.23
CA LYS A 332 -12.84 -8.74 0.76
C LYS A 332 -11.82 -7.60 0.73
N TYR A 333 -12.20 -6.50 1.37
CA TYR A 333 -11.27 -5.45 1.75
C TYR A 333 -10.63 -5.74 3.11
N CYS A 334 -9.31 -5.60 3.19
CA CYS A 334 -8.51 -5.66 4.40
C CYS A 334 -8.11 -4.24 4.79
N GLY A 335 -8.13 -3.90 6.09
CA GLY A 335 -7.82 -2.54 6.54
C GLY A 335 -8.99 -1.58 6.43
N GLY A 336 -8.74 -0.37 5.93
CA GLY A 336 -9.73 0.69 5.84
C GLY A 336 -9.96 1.42 7.15
N ASN A 337 -11.11 2.12 7.28
CA ASN A 337 -11.41 3.01 8.40
C ASN A 337 -11.38 2.31 9.77
N GLN A 338 -11.97 1.12 9.86
CA GLN A 338 -12.08 0.38 11.13
C GLN A 338 -10.73 0.08 11.78
N ASN A 339 -9.66 -0.07 10.98
CA ASN A 339 -8.33 -0.41 11.45
C ASN A 339 -7.32 0.72 11.25
N HIS A 340 -7.76 1.92 10.86
CA HIS A 340 -6.90 3.04 10.50
C HIS A 340 -5.79 2.66 9.52
N GLY A 341 -6.09 1.71 8.60
CA GLY A 341 -5.20 1.21 7.56
C GLY A 341 -5.58 1.69 6.16
N ASP A 342 -4.76 1.33 5.19
CA ASP A 342 -5.10 1.45 3.78
C ASP A 342 -6.20 0.45 3.39
N TYR A 343 -6.95 0.76 2.34
CA TYR A 343 -7.86 -0.22 1.74
C TYR A 343 -7.07 -1.15 0.82
N ILE A 344 -6.98 -2.43 1.20
CA ILE A 344 -6.37 -3.48 0.38
C ILE A 344 -7.46 -4.48 0.01
N TYR A 345 -7.74 -4.61 -1.27
CA TYR A 345 -8.60 -5.69 -1.76
C TYR A 345 -7.80 -6.98 -1.86
N ARG A 346 -8.40 -8.10 -1.42
CA ARG A 346 -7.86 -9.45 -1.59
C ARG A 346 -8.93 -10.38 -2.09
N ALA A 347 -8.65 -11.13 -3.15
CA ALA A 347 -9.45 -12.27 -3.58
C ALA A 347 -8.59 -13.54 -3.60
N VAL A 348 -9.15 -14.65 -3.15
CA VAL A 348 -8.52 -15.98 -3.14
C VAL A 348 -9.32 -16.88 -4.07
N LEU A 349 -8.65 -17.41 -5.09
CA LEU A 349 -9.21 -18.31 -6.08
C LEU A 349 -8.48 -19.66 -5.99
N GLN A 350 -9.23 -20.77 -6.06
CA GLN A 350 -8.65 -22.11 -6.13
C GLN A 350 -8.76 -22.65 -7.55
N ARG A 351 -7.69 -23.25 -8.06
CA ARG A 351 -7.72 -23.97 -9.32
C ARG A 351 -8.28 -25.38 -9.12
N VAL A 352 -9.46 -25.65 -9.66
CA VAL A 352 -10.19 -26.92 -9.49
C VAL A 352 -10.16 -27.81 -10.74
N ARG A 353 -9.70 -27.26 -11.88
CA ARG A 353 -9.54 -27.97 -13.17
C ARG A 353 -8.34 -27.46 -13.95
#